data_3013fa952a1f7573f67529035d43f7ea
#
_entry.id   3013fa952a1f7573f67529035d43f7ea
#
_cell.length_a   1.000
_cell.length_b   1.000
_cell.length_c   1.000
_cell.angle_alpha   90.00
_cell.angle_beta   90.00
_cell.angle_gamma   90.00
#
_symmetry.space_group_name_H-M   'P 1'
#
loop_
_entity.id
_entity.type
_entity.pdbx_description
1 polymer ?
#
loop_
_entity_poly.entity_id
_entity_poly.type
_entity_poly.pdbx_seq_one_letter_code
_entity_poly.pdbx_strand_id
1 'polypeptide(L)'
;ALEVVSCDSRKVFRGADIGAAKPTAERQRRVPFHLLDLADPQESFSVQQYVAAALTVIEEIRARNKLPVIEGGTGLYLEALMHGYDFGGAPPVPEIRDALAKLWEGDREALVSNLKKLFPGKAGEVDLHNQRRVVRFVERKVVAEVADEEVERILKKLKLKKAAKAVKCARREAKARVSSAKPLRVRGYTLAIEREALAERIARRTEEMLAAGLIEEVKKLLAAGVPREAQVFSGIGYSEVLLFLDGAVSREELAELISAHTRQFARRQDTWNKNRFSDFAQVLYTTPEERAAALQLLEDE
;
A
#
# COMPACT_ATOMS: atom_id res chain seq x y z
N ALA A 1 -22.30 -0.17 19.09
CA ALA A 1 -22.29 0.17 17.66
C ALA A 1 -20.82 0.32 17.20
N LEU A 2 -20.48 -0.15 15.99
CA LEU A 2 -19.14 -0.13 15.41
C LEU A 2 -19.06 0.85 14.24
N GLU A 3 -17.82 1.27 13.93
CA GLU A 3 -17.47 2.01 12.72
C GLU A 3 -16.22 1.38 12.08
N VAL A 4 -16.17 1.34 10.75
CA VAL A 4 -15.09 0.67 10.01
C VAL A 4 -13.99 1.65 9.64
N VAL A 5 -12.75 1.27 9.94
CA VAL A 5 -11.53 1.97 9.51
C VAL A 5 -10.91 1.17 8.37
N SER A 6 -11.00 1.69 7.16
CA SER A 6 -10.50 1.00 5.97
C SER A 6 -8.97 0.89 6.00
N CYS A 7 -8.45 -0.32 5.88
CA CYS A 7 -7.01 -0.62 5.81
C CYS A 7 -6.60 -1.10 4.40
N ASP A 8 -6.87 -0.24 3.41
CA ASP A 8 -6.66 -0.54 2.00
C ASP A 8 -5.97 0.62 1.28
N SER A 9 -4.82 0.34 0.68
CA SER A 9 -3.98 1.34 -0.01
C SER A 9 -4.53 1.79 -1.37
N ARG A 10 -5.68 1.26 -1.81
CA ARG A 10 -6.35 1.64 -3.06
C ARG A 10 -7.61 2.44 -2.79
N LYS A 11 -8.37 2.08 -1.78
CA LYS A 11 -9.60 2.77 -1.38
C LYS A 11 -9.37 4.22 -0.93
N VAL A 12 -8.13 4.61 -0.67
CA VAL A 12 -7.75 5.98 -0.28
C VAL A 12 -7.83 6.99 -1.42
N PHE A 13 -7.82 6.58 -2.68
CA PHE A 13 -7.82 7.50 -3.82
C PHE A 13 -9.23 7.88 -4.25
N ARG A 14 -9.50 9.19 -4.39
CA ARG A 14 -10.76 9.71 -4.93
C ARG A 14 -10.98 9.25 -6.37
N GLY A 15 -12.21 8.87 -6.71
CA GLY A 15 -12.60 8.44 -8.06
C GLY A 15 -12.09 7.05 -8.48
N ALA A 16 -11.42 6.34 -7.58
CA ALA A 16 -11.02 4.95 -7.76
C ALA A 16 -11.97 4.05 -6.97
N ASP A 17 -13.18 3.83 -7.47
CA ASP A 17 -14.26 3.22 -6.71
C ASP A 17 -14.49 1.76 -7.06
N ILE A 18 -14.61 1.47 -8.37
CA ILE A 18 -14.90 0.14 -8.89
C ILE A 18 -13.67 -0.76 -8.73
N GLY A 19 -12.52 -0.33 -9.24
CA GLY A 19 -11.29 -1.12 -9.18
C GLY A 19 -10.77 -1.32 -7.76
N ALA A 20 -10.95 -0.34 -6.87
CA ALA A 20 -10.63 -0.47 -5.45
C ALA A 20 -11.71 -1.23 -4.65
N ALA A 21 -12.87 -1.54 -5.26
CA ALA A 21 -14.02 -2.13 -4.60
C ALA A 21 -14.41 -1.42 -3.31
N LYS A 22 -14.60 -0.11 -3.39
CA LYS A 22 -15.10 0.67 -2.27
C LYS A 22 -16.49 0.20 -1.84
N PRO A 23 -16.84 0.33 -0.55
CA PRO A 23 -18.17 0.01 -0.09
C PRO A 23 -19.22 0.89 -0.80
N THR A 24 -20.32 0.27 -1.22
CA THR A 24 -21.42 1.00 -1.87
C THR A 24 -22.04 2.03 -0.91
N ALA A 25 -22.72 3.03 -1.45
CA ALA A 25 -23.43 4.04 -0.65
C ALA A 25 -24.45 3.39 0.32
N GLU A 26 -25.05 2.26 -0.06
CA GLU A 26 -25.95 1.51 0.82
C GLU A 26 -25.20 0.94 2.03
N ARG A 27 -24.04 0.30 1.82
CA ARG A 27 -23.20 -0.21 2.92
C ARG A 27 -22.73 0.90 3.83
N GLN A 28 -22.31 2.03 3.27
CA GLN A 28 -21.87 3.19 4.05
C GLN A 28 -22.99 3.82 4.88
N ARG A 29 -24.26 3.73 4.43
CA ARG A 29 -25.41 4.16 5.24
C ARG A 29 -25.70 3.22 6.43
N ARG A 30 -25.40 1.92 6.27
CA ARG A 30 -25.60 0.93 7.36
C ARG A 30 -24.51 0.98 8.41
N VAL A 31 -23.27 1.15 7.98
CA VAL A 31 -22.11 1.23 8.87
C VAL A 31 -21.19 2.32 8.33
N PRO A 32 -20.77 3.30 9.16
CA PRO A 32 -19.82 4.31 8.74
C PRO A 32 -18.47 3.70 8.38
N PHE A 33 -17.92 4.11 7.23
CA PHE A 33 -16.58 3.78 6.78
C PHE A 33 -15.71 5.03 6.79
N HIS A 34 -14.52 4.88 7.34
CA HIS A 34 -13.50 5.91 7.40
C HIS A 34 -12.28 5.55 6.53
N LEU A 35 -11.47 6.54 6.22
CA LEU A 35 -10.24 6.43 5.42
C LEU A 35 -10.48 5.98 3.97
N LEU A 36 -11.62 6.38 3.43
CA LEU A 36 -11.90 6.38 2.00
C LEU A 36 -11.61 7.78 1.44
N ASP A 37 -11.23 7.89 0.17
CA ASP A 37 -11.14 9.16 -0.57
C ASP A 37 -10.24 10.23 0.06
N LEU A 38 -9.13 9.83 0.70
CA LEU A 38 -8.21 10.72 1.38
C LEU A 38 -7.29 11.48 0.45
N ALA A 39 -6.88 10.87 -0.65
CA ALA A 39 -5.88 11.39 -1.56
C ALA A 39 -6.47 11.67 -2.95
N ASP A 40 -5.91 12.68 -3.61
CA ASP A 40 -6.15 12.90 -5.03
C ASP A 40 -5.47 11.78 -5.83
N PRO A 41 -6.07 11.26 -6.92
CA PRO A 41 -5.46 10.20 -7.72
C PRO A 41 -4.13 10.60 -8.38
N GLN A 42 -3.82 11.89 -8.48
CA GLN A 42 -2.52 12.39 -8.94
C GLN A 42 -1.44 12.34 -7.86
N GLU A 43 -1.83 12.24 -6.60
CA GLU A 43 -0.91 12.25 -5.46
C GLU A 43 -0.42 10.84 -5.12
N SER A 44 0.63 10.78 -4.32
CA SER A 44 1.06 9.54 -3.68
C SER A 44 0.57 9.49 -2.23
N PHE A 45 0.14 8.32 -1.79
CA PHE A 45 -0.28 8.09 -0.41
C PHE A 45 0.58 7.03 0.25
N SER A 46 1.18 7.38 1.37
CA SER A 46 2.16 6.56 2.08
C SER A 46 1.56 5.85 3.30
N VAL A 47 2.20 4.77 3.74
CA VAL A 47 1.86 4.09 5.00
C VAL A 47 1.95 5.02 6.22
N GLN A 48 2.87 6.00 6.21
CA GLN A 48 2.98 6.99 7.31
C GLN A 48 1.75 7.90 7.38
N GLN A 49 1.27 8.38 6.23
CA GLN A 49 0.03 9.16 6.17
C GLN A 49 -1.17 8.33 6.61
N TYR A 50 -1.22 7.05 6.19
CA TYR A 50 -2.25 6.13 6.64
C TYR A 50 -2.26 5.99 8.17
N VAL A 51 -1.12 5.68 8.78
CA VAL A 51 -1.03 5.48 10.24
C VAL A 51 -1.47 6.72 11.00
N ALA A 52 -1.02 7.91 10.56
CA ALA A 52 -1.43 9.17 11.19
C ALA A 52 -2.94 9.39 11.13
N ALA A 53 -3.53 9.21 9.93
CA ALA A 53 -4.98 9.35 9.75
C ALA A 53 -5.78 8.30 10.53
N ALA A 54 -5.29 7.04 10.54
CA ALA A 54 -5.96 5.94 11.23
C ALA A 54 -6.00 6.14 12.76
N LEU A 55 -4.90 6.58 13.35
CA LEU A 55 -4.85 6.85 14.79
C LEU A 55 -5.83 7.95 15.18
N THR A 56 -5.88 9.05 14.42
CA THR A 56 -6.84 10.14 14.66
C THR A 56 -8.28 9.63 14.61
N VAL A 57 -8.62 8.92 13.54
CA VAL A 57 -9.99 8.39 13.37
C VAL A 57 -10.37 7.37 14.45
N ILE A 58 -9.43 6.49 14.86
CA ILE A 58 -9.67 5.52 15.94
C ILE A 58 -9.96 6.24 17.25
N GLU A 59 -9.22 7.30 17.58
CA GLU A 59 -9.48 8.11 18.78
C GLU A 59 -10.83 8.80 18.72
N GLU A 60 -11.21 9.36 17.59
CA GLU A 60 -12.52 9.98 17.37
C GLU A 60 -13.69 8.99 17.51
N ILE A 61 -13.54 7.77 16.97
CA ILE A 61 -14.55 6.69 17.11
C ILE A 61 -14.70 6.31 18.58
N ARG A 62 -13.59 6.13 19.30
CA ARG A 62 -13.58 5.81 20.73
C ARG A 62 -14.20 6.93 21.58
N ALA A 63 -13.91 8.18 21.26
CA ALA A 63 -14.52 9.33 21.94
C ALA A 63 -16.04 9.38 21.82
N ARG A 64 -16.60 8.76 20.77
CA ARG A 64 -18.05 8.57 20.59
C ARG A 64 -18.59 7.28 21.24
N ASN A 65 -17.79 6.59 22.05
CA ASN A 65 -18.11 5.29 22.66
C ASN A 65 -18.51 4.22 21.62
N LYS A 66 -17.83 4.20 20.48
CA LYS A 66 -18.03 3.19 19.44
C LYS A 66 -16.80 2.32 19.26
N LEU A 67 -16.99 1.13 18.73
CA LEU A 67 -15.90 0.19 18.46
C LEU A 67 -15.28 0.48 17.09
N PRO A 68 -13.99 0.86 16.99
CA PRO A 68 -13.30 0.93 15.71
C PRO A 68 -12.94 -0.48 15.22
N VAL A 69 -13.41 -0.85 14.04
CA VAL A 69 -13.09 -2.12 13.39
C VAL A 69 -12.20 -1.83 12.18
N ILE A 70 -10.96 -2.33 12.19
CA ILE A 70 -10.02 -2.16 11.09
C ILE A 70 -10.26 -3.29 10.08
N GLU A 71 -10.63 -2.94 8.84
CA GLU A 71 -10.93 -3.90 7.76
C GLU A 71 -10.08 -3.59 6.53
N GLY A 72 -9.39 -4.59 5.98
CA GLY A 72 -8.68 -4.44 4.71
C GLY A 72 -7.61 -5.48 4.46
N GLY A 73 -6.97 -5.35 3.31
CA GLY A 73 -5.99 -6.31 2.80
C GLY A 73 -4.56 -5.77 2.68
N THR A 74 -4.28 -4.54 3.13
CA THR A 74 -2.93 -3.98 3.08
C THR A 74 -2.16 -4.29 4.36
N GLY A 75 -1.56 -5.50 4.42
CA GLY A 75 -0.86 -6.01 5.60
C GLY A 75 0.18 -5.05 6.18
N LEU A 76 0.94 -4.34 5.32
CA LEU A 76 1.91 -3.34 5.78
C LEU A 76 1.26 -2.19 6.57
N TYR A 77 0.05 -1.76 6.19
CA TYR A 77 -0.66 -0.70 6.89
C TYR A 77 -1.08 -1.16 8.29
N LEU A 78 -1.65 -2.36 8.38
CA LEU A 78 -2.05 -2.95 9.64
C LEU A 78 -0.84 -3.20 10.56
N GLU A 79 0.22 -3.80 10.01
CA GLU A 79 1.46 -4.09 10.75
C GLU A 79 2.09 -2.79 11.31
N ALA A 80 2.14 -1.75 10.49
CA ALA A 80 2.68 -0.46 10.90
C ALA A 80 1.86 0.21 12.01
N LEU A 81 0.54 0.06 11.96
CA LEU A 81 -0.37 0.58 12.98
C LEU A 81 -0.22 -0.19 14.30
N MET A 82 -0.12 -1.53 14.24
CA MET A 82 0.02 -2.39 15.42
C MET A 82 1.37 -2.19 16.15
N HIS A 83 2.45 -2.09 15.38
CA HIS A 83 3.80 -2.03 15.96
C HIS A 83 4.32 -0.61 16.17
N GLY A 84 3.56 0.43 15.75
CA GLY A 84 4.01 1.81 15.88
C GLY A 84 5.31 2.05 15.10
N TYR A 85 5.38 1.61 13.85
CA TYR A 85 6.61 1.69 13.07
C TYR A 85 7.17 3.10 13.05
N ASP A 86 8.44 3.21 13.41
CA ASP A 86 9.23 4.39 13.10
C ASP A 86 9.62 4.35 11.62
N PHE A 87 9.00 5.21 10.84
CA PHE A 87 9.32 5.36 9.42
C PHE A 87 10.65 6.09 9.17
N GLY A 88 11.42 6.31 10.23
CA GLY A 88 12.76 6.94 10.20
C GLY A 88 12.73 8.40 9.84
N GLY A 89 11.56 9.07 9.97
CA GLY A 89 11.41 10.52 9.74
C GLY A 89 11.82 11.03 8.35
N ALA A 90 12.39 10.17 7.49
CA ALA A 90 12.91 10.56 6.18
C ALA A 90 11.76 10.76 5.18
N PRO A 91 11.40 12.00 4.81
CA PRO A 91 10.44 12.27 3.75
C PRO A 91 10.98 11.77 2.40
N PRO A 92 10.10 11.50 1.42
CA PRO A 92 10.52 11.15 0.08
C PRO A 92 11.28 12.31 -0.58
N VAL A 93 12.33 11.98 -1.35
CA VAL A 93 13.12 12.94 -2.10
C VAL A 93 13.00 12.59 -3.60
N PRO A 94 12.10 13.26 -4.34
CA PRO A 94 11.84 12.95 -5.76
C PRO A 94 13.11 12.90 -6.60
N GLU A 95 14.04 13.82 -6.39
CA GLU A 95 15.30 13.89 -7.14
C GLU A 95 16.20 12.66 -6.92
N ILE A 96 16.14 12.04 -5.73
CA ILE A 96 16.82 10.75 -5.49
C ILE A 96 16.11 9.62 -6.22
N ARG A 97 14.78 9.61 -6.19
CA ARG A 97 13.96 8.57 -6.81
C ARG A 97 14.17 8.53 -8.31
N ASP A 98 14.06 9.68 -8.96
CA ASP A 98 14.23 9.81 -10.41
C ASP A 98 15.64 9.43 -10.86
N ALA A 99 16.64 9.88 -10.12
CA ALA A 99 18.03 9.58 -10.46
C ALA A 99 18.37 8.10 -10.22
N LEU A 100 17.87 7.49 -9.13
CA LEU A 100 18.06 6.07 -8.87
C LEU A 100 17.25 5.19 -9.85
N ALA A 101 16.07 5.62 -10.29
CA ALA A 101 15.32 4.93 -11.32
C ALA A 101 16.13 4.85 -12.64
N LYS A 102 16.67 5.96 -13.09
CA LYS A 102 17.54 6.01 -14.28
C LYS A 102 18.80 5.14 -14.15
N LEU A 103 19.43 5.13 -12.96
CA LEU A 103 20.60 4.27 -12.72
C LEU A 103 20.21 2.79 -12.66
N TRP A 104 19.03 2.49 -12.16
CA TRP A 104 18.50 1.13 -12.12
C TRP A 104 18.24 0.56 -13.50
N GLU A 105 17.72 1.36 -14.41
CA GLU A 105 17.46 0.98 -15.81
C GLU A 105 18.75 0.92 -16.64
N GLY A 106 19.70 1.83 -16.36
CA GLY A 106 20.93 1.95 -17.15
C GLY A 106 22.05 1.01 -16.73
N ASP A 107 22.37 0.92 -15.43
CA ASP A 107 23.46 0.09 -14.89
C ASP A 107 23.18 -0.33 -13.43
N ARG A 108 22.29 -1.28 -13.30
CA ARG A 108 21.87 -1.82 -12.00
C ARG A 108 23.02 -2.47 -11.24
N GLU A 109 23.90 -3.19 -11.93
CA GLU A 109 24.99 -3.92 -11.28
C GLU A 109 25.99 -2.96 -10.64
N ALA A 110 26.36 -1.90 -11.35
CA ALA A 110 27.22 -0.86 -10.80
C ALA A 110 26.55 -0.14 -9.62
N LEU A 111 25.25 0.15 -9.70
CA LEU A 111 24.51 0.73 -8.58
C LEU A 111 24.57 -0.17 -7.34
N VAL A 112 24.24 -1.45 -7.48
CA VAL A 112 24.27 -2.43 -6.38
C VAL A 112 25.69 -2.60 -5.82
N SER A 113 26.72 -2.67 -6.68
CA SER A 113 28.13 -2.73 -6.25
C SER A 113 28.53 -1.50 -5.43
N ASN A 114 28.13 -0.31 -5.89
CA ASN A 114 28.41 0.93 -5.18
C ASN A 114 27.69 0.99 -3.82
N LEU A 115 26.45 0.51 -3.73
CA LEU A 115 25.71 0.45 -2.46
C LEU A 115 26.38 -0.49 -1.45
N LYS A 116 26.85 -1.66 -1.89
CA LYS A 116 27.58 -2.61 -1.02
C LYS A 116 28.89 -2.00 -0.49
N LYS A 117 29.59 -1.21 -1.32
CA LYS A 117 30.82 -0.51 -0.91
C LYS A 117 30.56 0.68 0.02
N LEU A 118 29.46 1.39 -0.17
CA LEU A 118 29.09 2.55 0.64
C LEU A 118 28.52 2.16 2.00
N PHE A 119 27.82 1.05 2.07
CA PHE A 119 27.09 0.59 3.26
C PHE A 119 27.46 -0.88 3.58
N PRO A 120 28.71 -1.18 3.93
CA PRO A 120 29.15 -2.54 4.22
C PRO A 120 28.30 -3.13 5.39
N GLY A 121 27.86 -4.37 5.23
CA GLY A 121 26.96 -5.05 6.18
C GLY A 121 25.49 -4.66 6.05
N LYS A 122 25.17 -3.38 5.97
CA LYS A 122 23.78 -2.88 5.92
C LYS A 122 23.10 -3.05 4.55
N ALA A 123 23.87 -3.07 3.47
CA ALA A 123 23.32 -3.34 2.14
C ALA A 123 22.80 -4.79 2.00
N GLY A 124 23.30 -5.72 2.81
CA GLY A 124 22.81 -7.10 2.87
C GLY A 124 21.44 -7.27 3.56
N GLU A 125 21.02 -6.27 4.34
CA GLU A 125 19.70 -6.25 5.01
C GLU A 125 18.57 -5.82 4.08
N VAL A 126 18.90 -5.37 2.87
CA VAL A 126 17.94 -4.86 1.89
C VAL A 126 17.92 -5.79 0.67
N ASP A 127 16.72 -6.13 0.23
CA ASP A 127 16.55 -6.81 -1.06
C ASP A 127 17.00 -5.91 -2.21
N LEU A 128 18.25 -6.11 -2.64
CA LEU A 128 18.89 -5.35 -3.72
C LEU A 128 18.35 -5.71 -5.12
N HIS A 129 17.40 -6.64 -5.21
CA HIS A 129 16.67 -6.94 -6.43
C HIS A 129 15.37 -6.13 -6.57
N ASN A 130 14.98 -5.41 -5.52
CA ASN A 130 13.78 -4.60 -5.47
C ASN A 130 14.12 -3.11 -5.53
N GLN A 131 13.86 -2.48 -6.67
CA GLN A 131 14.13 -1.05 -6.90
C GLN A 131 13.55 -0.15 -5.81
N ARG A 132 12.28 -0.38 -5.42
CA ARG A 132 11.60 0.44 -4.39
C ARG A 132 12.30 0.34 -3.03
N ARG A 133 12.76 -0.84 -2.66
CA ARG A 133 13.51 -1.05 -1.41
C ARG A 133 14.87 -0.39 -1.44
N VAL A 134 15.57 -0.48 -2.59
CA VAL A 134 16.86 0.20 -2.80
C VAL A 134 16.70 1.72 -2.71
N VAL A 135 15.72 2.29 -3.41
CA VAL A 135 15.44 3.73 -3.37
C VAL A 135 15.16 4.16 -1.94
N ARG A 136 14.27 3.47 -1.23
CA ARG A 136 13.92 3.82 0.15
C ARG A 136 15.10 3.67 1.11
N PHE A 137 15.93 2.68 0.92
CA PHE A 137 17.16 2.50 1.68
C PHE A 137 18.10 3.70 1.51
N VAL A 138 18.37 4.13 0.29
CA VAL A 138 19.22 5.29 0.01
C VAL A 138 18.63 6.57 0.60
N GLU A 139 17.32 6.82 0.42
CA GLU A 139 16.63 7.97 1.01
C GLU A 139 16.83 8.03 2.53
N ARG A 140 16.55 6.94 3.23
CA ARG A 140 16.72 6.86 4.69
C ARG A 140 18.15 7.14 5.10
N LYS A 141 19.12 6.53 4.40
CA LYS A 141 20.55 6.73 4.70
C LYS A 141 20.94 8.20 4.60
N VAL A 142 20.65 8.85 3.47
CA VAL A 142 21.10 10.23 3.23
C VAL A 142 20.26 11.27 3.96
N VAL A 143 19.00 10.96 4.32
CA VAL A 143 18.12 11.94 4.99
C VAL A 143 18.20 11.84 6.50
N ALA A 144 18.24 10.64 7.07
CA ALA A 144 18.07 10.44 8.52
C ALA A 144 19.24 9.76 9.24
N GLU A 145 20.03 8.91 8.56
CA GLU A 145 20.92 7.99 9.28
C GLU A 145 22.43 8.36 9.23
N VAL A 146 22.89 9.06 8.18
CA VAL A 146 24.32 9.40 8.09
C VAL A 146 24.59 10.83 8.55
N ALA A 147 25.84 11.10 8.96
CA ALA A 147 26.28 12.44 9.33
C ALA A 147 26.25 13.39 8.12
N ASP A 148 26.13 14.71 8.36
CA ASP A 148 25.99 15.71 7.30
C ASP A 148 27.19 15.70 6.34
N GLU A 149 28.39 15.45 6.86
CA GLU A 149 29.64 15.39 6.08
C GLU A 149 29.68 14.19 5.12
N GLU A 150 29.00 13.10 5.47
CA GLU A 150 28.93 11.91 4.63
C GLU A 150 27.94 12.00 3.47
N VAL A 151 26.91 12.84 3.63
CA VAL A 151 25.84 12.97 2.62
C VAL A 151 26.41 13.34 1.26
N GLU A 152 27.28 14.36 1.19
CA GLU A 152 27.87 14.80 -0.09
C GLU A 152 28.72 13.70 -0.72
N ARG A 153 29.51 12.97 0.09
CA ARG A 153 30.31 11.85 -0.37
C ARG A 153 29.47 10.75 -1.01
N ILE A 154 28.33 10.40 -0.37
CA ILE A 154 27.40 9.37 -0.83
C ILE A 154 26.73 9.82 -2.12
N LEU A 155 26.19 11.04 -2.15
CA LEU A 155 25.54 11.61 -3.34
C LEU A 155 26.50 11.71 -4.53
N LYS A 156 27.78 12.04 -4.28
CA LYS A 156 28.81 12.06 -5.32
C LYS A 156 29.07 10.67 -5.88
N LYS A 157 29.25 9.67 -5.00
CA LYS A 157 29.53 8.27 -5.43
C LYS A 157 28.37 7.62 -6.16
N LEU A 158 27.13 7.95 -5.77
CA LEU A 158 25.91 7.48 -6.44
C LEU A 158 25.50 8.35 -7.64
N LYS A 159 26.31 9.34 -8.04
CA LYS A 159 26.00 10.30 -9.12
C LYS A 159 24.71 11.12 -8.88
N LEU A 160 24.35 11.34 -7.62
CA LEU A 160 23.12 12.02 -7.16
C LEU A 160 23.36 13.48 -6.73
N LYS A 161 24.42 14.14 -7.18
CA LYS A 161 24.79 15.51 -6.75
C LYS A 161 23.66 16.52 -6.92
N LYS A 162 22.81 16.39 -7.97
CA LYS A 162 21.66 17.28 -8.21
C LYS A 162 20.61 17.22 -7.09
N ALA A 163 20.54 16.13 -6.33
CA ALA A 163 19.62 15.96 -5.21
C ALA A 163 20.09 16.64 -3.90
N ALA A 164 21.31 17.19 -3.83
CA ALA A 164 21.89 17.69 -2.58
C ALA A 164 21.00 18.77 -1.89
N LYS A 165 20.43 19.69 -2.64
CA LYS A 165 19.54 20.74 -2.11
C LYS A 165 18.27 20.13 -1.53
N ALA A 166 17.63 19.22 -2.24
CA ALA A 166 16.42 18.54 -1.80
C ALA A 166 16.68 17.66 -0.56
N VAL A 167 17.80 16.92 -0.53
CA VAL A 167 18.22 16.17 0.66
C VAL A 167 18.40 17.08 1.88
N LYS A 168 19.03 18.25 1.73
CA LYS A 168 19.19 19.21 2.83
C LYS A 168 17.84 19.72 3.37
N CYS A 169 16.87 19.94 2.48
CA CYS A 169 15.50 20.30 2.88
C CYS A 169 14.84 19.14 3.63
N ALA A 170 14.86 17.94 3.07
CA ALA A 170 14.30 16.73 3.67
C ALA A 170 14.91 16.42 5.04
N ARG A 171 16.21 16.64 5.25
CA ARG A 171 16.86 16.48 6.56
C ARG A 171 16.34 17.44 7.62
N ARG A 172 16.04 18.69 7.25
CA ARG A 172 15.42 19.67 8.16
C ARG A 172 14.01 19.22 8.56
N GLU A 173 13.23 18.76 7.60
CA GLU A 173 11.89 18.22 7.87
C GLU A 173 11.95 16.96 8.74
N ALA A 174 12.87 16.05 8.48
CA ALA A 174 13.06 14.83 9.27
C ALA A 174 13.37 15.15 10.74
N LYS A 175 14.26 16.12 10.99
CA LYS A 175 14.59 16.57 12.35
C LYS A 175 13.40 17.20 13.10
N ALA A 176 12.46 17.80 12.37
CA ALA A 176 11.25 18.39 12.96
C ALA A 176 10.14 17.35 13.24
N ARG A 177 10.19 16.20 12.60
CA ARG A 177 9.20 15.12 12.75
C ARG A 177 9.63 14.10 13.81
N VAL A 178 9.49 14.46 15.08
CA VAL A 178 9.62 13.48 16.18
C VAL A 178 8.23 12.98 16.54
N SER A 179 7.84 11.82 16.07
CA SER A 179 6.71 11.08 16.62
C SER A 179 6.83 9.61 16.27
N SER A 180 7.21 8.80 17.23
CA SER A 180 6.91 7.37 17.22
C SER A 180 5.42 7.22 17.58
N ALA A 181 4.61 6.73 16.67
CA ALA A 181 3.25 6.34 16.99
C ALA A 181 3.28 5.24 18.06
N LYS A 182 2.44 5.36 19.09
CA LYS A 182 2.34 4.29 20.11
C LYS A 182 1.74 3.05 19.45
N PRO A 183 2.28 1.84 19.73
CA PRO A 183 1.71 0.59 19.28
C PRO A 183 0.23 0.48 19.65
N LEU A 184 -0.60 0.06 18.70
CA LEU A 184 -2.02 -0.17 18.93
C LEU A 184 -2.23 -1.64 19.29
N ARG A 185 -2.80 -1.91 20.47
CA ARG A 185 -3.26 -3.27 20.79
C ARG A 185 -4.53 -3.55 20.02
N VAL A 186 -4.51 -4.62 19.26
CA VAL A 186 -5.66 -5.07 18.47
C VAL A 186 -5.94 -6.54 18.77
N ARG A 187 -7.21 -6.93 18.69
CA ARG A 187 -7.63 -8.32 18.53
C ARG A 187 -7.93 -8.51 17.06
N GLY A 188 -7.43 -9.58 16.45
CA GLY A 188 -7.49 -9.74 15.01
C GLY A 188 -7.92 -11.12 14.55
N TYR A 189 -8.53 -11.13 13.36
CA TYR A 189 -8.94 -12.34 12.65
C TYR A 189 -8.43 -12.30 11.22
N THR A 190 -7.98 -13.46 10.72
CA THR A 190 -7.66 -13.66 9.31
C THR A 190 -8.73 -14.52 8.67
N LEU A 191 -9.29 -14.06 7.54
CA LEU A 191 -10.28 -14.83 6.81
C LEU A 191 -9.60 -15.83 5.89
N ALA A 192 -9.94 -17.10 6.02
CA ALA A 192 -9.50 -18.16 5.14
C ALA A 192 -10.66 -18.60 4.23
N ILE A 193 -10.35 -18.82 2.95
CA ILE A 193 -11.30 -19.27 1.94
C ILE A 193 -10.61 -20.40 1.18
N GLU A 194 -11.34 -21.48 0.87
CA GLU A 194 -10.83 -22.54 0.04
C GLU A 194 -10.44 -22.05 -1.35
N ARG A 195 -9.41 -22.67 -1.95
CA ARG A 195 -8.78 -22.15 -3.18
C ARG A 195 -9.73 -22.09 -4.35
N GLU A 196 -10.52 -23.13 -4.54
CA GLU A 196 -11.51 -23.23 -5.62
C GLU A 196 -12.59 -22.17 -5.45
N ALA A 197 -13.18 -22.07 -4.27
CA ALA A 197 -14.19 -21.06 -3.96
C ALA A 197 -13.62 -19.62 -4.07
N LEU A 198 -12.35 -19.41 -3.71
CA LEU A 198 -11.69 -18.13 -3.90
C LEU A 198 -11.50 -17.80 -5.38
N ALA A 199 -11.08 -18.78 -6.19
CA ALA A 199 -10.88 -18.59 -7.63
C ALA A 199 -12.19 -18.23 -8.35
N GLU A 200 -13.30 -18.91 -8.03
CA GLU A 200 -14.63 -18.59 -8.56
C GLU A 200 -15.11 -17.19 -8.14
N ARG A 201 -14.90 -16.82 -6.88
CA ARG A 201 -15.25 -15.48 -6.38
C ARG A 201 -14.45 -14.39 -7.07
N ILE A 202 -13.16 -14.63 -7.31
CA ILE A 202 -12.28 -13.69 -8.03
C ILE A 202 -12.78 -13.52 -9.47
N ALA A 203 -13.05 -14.61 -10.19
CA ALA A 203 -13.52 -14.55 -11.57
C ALA A 203 -14.86 -13.78 -11.67
N ARG A 204 -15.84 -14.16 -10.85
CA ARG A 204 -17.14 -13.46 -10.81
C ARG A 204 -16.98 -11.97 -10.48
N ARG A 205 -16.19 -11.62 -9.47
CA ARG A 205 -15.94 -10.23 -9.11
C ARG A 205 -15.27 -9.45 -10.23
N THR A 206 -14.35 -10.06 -10.97
CA THR A 206 -13.68 -9.42 -12.11
C THR A 206 -14.71 -9.04 -13.18
N GLU A 207 -15.62 -9.97 -13.53
CA GLU A 207 -16.69 -9.69 -14.47
C GLU A 207 -17.63 -8.59 -13.96
N GLU A 208 -18.03 -8.64 -12.69
CA GLU A 208 -18.84 -7.61 -12.05
C GLU A 208 -18.18 -6.21 -12.14
N MET A 209 -16.88 -6.12 -11.87
CA MET A 209 -16.13 -4.86 -11.97
C MET A 209 -16.06 -4.34 -13.41
N LEU A 210 -15.82 -5.23 -14.38
CA LEU A 210 -15.80 -4.87 -15.78
C LEU A 210 -17.19 -4.44 -16.29
N ALA A 211 -18.25 -5.12 -15.85
CA ALA A 211 -19.63 -4.76 -16.16
C ALA A 211 -20.06 -3.45 -15.49
N ALA A 212 -19.56 -3.17 -14.29
CA ALA A 212 -19.82 -1.93 -13.57
C ALA A 212 -19.11 -0.70 -14.16
N GLY A 213 -18.21 -0.88 -15.14
CA GLY A 213 -17.57 0.21 -15.85
C GLY A 213 -16.13 0.52 -15.38
N LEU A 214 -15.37 -0.48 -14.97
CA LEU A 214 -13.97 -0.31 -14.58
C LEU A 214 -13.11 0.37 -15.67
N ILE A 215 -13.36 0.03 -16.95
CA ILE A 215 -12.64 0.64 -18.09
C ILE A 215 -12.95 2.14 -18.16
N GLU A 216 -14.20 2.50 -18.01
CA GLU A 216 -14.67 3.88 -18.03
C GLU A 216 -14.16 4.68 -16.84
N GLU A 217 -14.02 4.05 -15.67
CA GLU A 217 -13.40 4.67 -14.50
C GLU A 217 -11.94 5.04 -14.79
N VAL A 218 -11.15 4.13 -15.37
CA VAL A 218 -9.75 4.42 -15.77
C VAL A 218 -9.69 5.53 -16.81
N LYS A 219 -10.56 5.50 -17.83
CA LYS A 219 -10.63 6.56 -18.86
C LYS A 219 -10.94 7.93 -18.24
N LYS A 220 -11.85 7.99 -17.27
CA LYS A 220 -12.19 9.23 -16.55
C LYS A 220 -11.00 9.77 -15.78
N LEU A 221 -10.25 8.93 -15.06
CA LEU A 221 -9.05 9.33 -14.36
C LEU A 221 -7.98 9.88 -15.31
N LEU A 222 -7.75 9.22 -16.44
CA LEU A 222 -6.83 9.69 -17.48
C LEU A 222 -7.28 11.03 -18.09
N ALA A 223 -8.57 11.17 -18.39
CA ALA A 223 -9.15 12.41 -18.92
C ALA A 223 -9.08 13.57 -17.91
N ALA A 224 -9.09 13.26 -16.61
CA ALA A 224 -8.86 14.24 -15.55
C ALA A 224 -7.37 14.63 -15.38
N GLY A 225 -6.47 14.14 -16.25
CA GLY A 225 -5.05 14.46 -16.23
C GLY A 225 -4.23 13.67 -15.22
N VAL A 226 -4.74 12.54 -14.71
CA VAL A 226 -3.96 11.66 -13.83
C VAL A 226 -2.85 11.00 -14.64
N PRO A 227 -1.57 11.17 -14.29
CA PRO A 227 -0.46 10.54 -15.00
C PRO A 227 -0.56 9.01 -14.97
N ARG A 228 -0.21 8.34 -16.04
CA ARG A 228 -0.27 6.87 -16.15
C ARG A 228 0.59 6.16 -15.09
N GLU A 229 1.65 6.81 -14.64
CA GLU A 229 2.59 6.35 -13.61
C GLU A 229 2.08 6.61 -12.20
N ALA A 230 0.95 7.30 -12.05
CA ALA A 230 0.38 7.61 -10.74
C ALA A 230 0.11 6.34 -9.92
N GLN A 231 0.26 6.47 -8.62
CA GLN A 231 0.13 5.33 -7.69
C GLN A 231 -1.23 4.64 -7.80
N VAL A 232 -2.30 5.35 -8.09
CA VAL A 232 -3.64 4.79 -8.26
C VAL A 232 -3.66 3.70 -9.31
N PHE A 233 -2.97 3.90 -10.45
CA PHE A 233 -2.91 2.94 -11.54
C PHE A 233 -2.01 1.72 -11.29
N SER A 234 -1.24 1.69 -10.22
CA SER A 234 -0.49 0.49 -9.82
C SER A 234 -1.34 -0.56 -9.10
N GLY A 235 -2.64 -0.34 -8.93
CA GLY A 235 -3.62 -1.31 -8.41
C GLY A 235 -4.00 -2.35 -9.45
N ILE A 236 -4.30 -3.56 -8.98
CA ILE A 236 -4.85 -4.62 -9.84
C ILE A 236 -6.22 -4.16 -10.36
N GLY A 237 -6.48 -4.41 -11.61
CA GLY A 237 -7.61 -3.88 -12.36
C GLY A 237 -7.22 -2.63 -13.14
N TYR A 238 -6.58 -1.67 -12.51
CA TYR A 238 -6.17 -0.42 -13.15
C TYR A 238 -4.98 -0.60 -14.11
N SER A 239 -3.94 -1.28 -13.67
CA SER A 239 -2.75 -1.57 -14.51
C SER A 239 -3.09 -2.39 -15.74
N GLU A 240 -3.99 -3.36 -15.59
CA GLU A 240 -4.42 -4.23 -16.68
C GLU A 240 -5.32 -3.48 -17.67
N VAL A 241 -6.19 -2.59 -17.19
CA VAL A 241 -7.00 -1.73 -18.08
C VAL A 241 -6.11 -0.79 -18.90
N LEU A 242 -4.99 -0.29 -18.32
CA LEU A 242 -4.05 0.49 -19.14
C LEU A 242 -3.48 -0.31 -20.30
N LEU A 243 -3.12 -1.60 -20.09
CA LEU A 243 -2.66 -2.49 -21.16
C LEU A 243 -3.75 -2.72 -22.24
N PHE A 244 -5.00 -2.87 -21.81
CA PHE A 244 -6.14 -2.98 -22.72
C PHE A 244 -6.34 -1.72 -23.54
N LEU A 245 -6.23 -0.54 -22.94
CA LEU A 245 -6.34 0.73 -23.65
C LEU A 245 -5.22 0.98 -24.65
N ASP A 246 -4.04 0.36 -24.41
CA ASP A 246 -2.90 0.38 -25.34
C ASP A 246 -3.03 -0.68 -26.46
N GLY A 247 -4.09 -1.49 -26.45
CA GLY A 247 -4.28 -2.58 -27.41
C GLY A 247 -3.35 -3.77 -27.21
N ALA A 248 -2.69 -3.86 -26.05
CA ALA A 248 -1.75 -4.95 -25.74
C ALA A 248 -2.46 -6.26 -25.35
N VAL A 249 -3.71 -6.18 -24.93
CA VAL A 249 -4.54 -7.34 -24.56
C VAL A 249 -5.97 -7.16 -25.06
N SER A 250 -6.65 -8.26 -25.40
CA SER A 250 -8.08 -8.26 -25.74
C SER A 250 -8.97 -8.11 -24.50
N ARG A 251 -10.28 -8.01 -24.71
CA ARG A 251 -11.24 -7.92 -23.59
C ARG A 251 -11.27 -9.20 -22.76
N GLU A 252 -11.17 -10.36 -23.39
CA GLU A 252 -11.15 -11.68 -22.77
C GLU A 252 -9.86 -11.86 -21.95
N GLU A 253 -8.71 -11.51 -22.56
CA GLU A 253 -7.41 -11.55 -21.89
C GLU A 253 -7.34 -10.58 -20.70
N LEU A 254 -8.00 -9.43 -20.76
CA LEU A 254 -8.10 -8.48 -19.66
C LEU A 254 -8.73 -9.11 -18.41
N ALA A 255 -9.86 -9.81 -18.56
CA ALA A 255 -10.55 -10.46 -17.46
C ALA A 255 -9.69 -11.57 -16.82
N GLU A 256 -9.04 -12.38 -17.66
CA GLU A 256 -8.12 -13.42 -17.20
C GLU A 256 -6.91 -12.84 -16.46
N LEU A 257 -6.33 -11.76 -16.98
CA LEU A 257 -5.14 -11.12 -16.41
C LEU A 257 -5.45 -10.50 -15.04
N ILE A 258 -6.57 -9.78 -14.92
CA ILE A 258 -7.03 -9.25 -13.61
C ILE A 258 -7.24 -10.39 -12.61
N SER A 259 -7.90 -11.46 -13.03
CA SER A 259 -8.15 -12.63 -12.18
C SER A 259 -6.86 -13.32 -11.76
N ALA A 260 -5.90 -13.48 -12.67
CA ALA A 260 -4.60 -14.07 -12.38
C ALA A 260 -3.79 -13.25 -11.37
N HIS A 261 -3.72 -11.94 -11.58
CA HIS A 261 -3.00 -11.03 -10.67
C HIS A 261 -3.70 -10.95 -9.30
N THR A 262 -5.03 -11.00 -9.26
CA THR A 262 -5.79 -11.05 -8.00
C THR A 262 -5.51 -12.34 -7.24
N ARG A 263 -5.45 -13.51 -7.91
CA ARG A 263 -5.04 -14.77 -7.27
C ARG A 263 -3.61 -14.71 -6.71
N GLN A 264 -2.69 -14.11 -7.46
CA GLN A 264 -1.31 -13.91 -6.97
C GLN A 264 -1.27 -12.98 -5.75
N PHE A 265 -2.08 -11.93 -5.76
CA PHE A 265 -2.18 -11.01 -4.63
C PHE A 265 -2.74 -11.71 -3.38
N ALA A 266 -3.79 -12.51 -3.52
CA ALA A 266 -4.35 -13.30 -2.43
C ALA A 266 -3.31 -14.26 -1.81
N ARG A 267 -2.49 -14.92 -2.63
CA ARG A 267 -1.37 -15.75 -2.13
C ARG A 267 -0.34 -14.93 -1.34
N ARG A 268 -0.05 -13.70 -1.77
CA ARG A 268 0.86 -12.80 -1.03
C ARG A 268 0.25 -12.37 0.30
N GLN A 269 -1.06 -12.09 0.33
CA GLN A 269 -1.78 -11.78 1.57
C GLN A 269 -1.74 -12.97 2.53
N ASP A 270 -1.99 -14.18 2.07
CA ASP A 270 -1.90 -15.41 2.86
C ASP A 270 -0.51 -15.58 3.48
N THR A 271 0.54 -15.43 2.67
CA THR A 271 1.93 -15.53 3.15
C THR A 271 2.24 -14.45 4.18
N TRP A 272 1.76 -13.22 3.96
CA TRP A 272 1.92 -12.12 4.89
C TRP A 272 1.21 -12.42 6.22
N ASN A 273 -0.04 -12.84 6.16
CA ASN A 273 -0.84 -13.15 7.34
C ASN A 273 -0.18 -14.26 8.19
N LYS A 274 0.26 -15.34 7.57
CA LYS A 274 0.96 -16.44 8.26
C LYS A 274 2.25 -16.00 8.96
N ASN A 275 2.99 -15.05 8.36
CA ASN A 275 4.29 -14.63 8.89
C ASN A 275 4.21 -13.45 9.85
N ARG A 276 3.17 -12.61 9.77
CA ARG A 276 3.09 -11.34 10.49
C ARG A 276 1.90 -11.24 11.44
N PHE A 277 0.88 -12.06 11.23
CA PHE A 277 -0.34 -12.09 12.03
C PHE A 277 -0.63 -13.53 12.50
N SER A 278 0.42 -14.26 12.88
CA SER A 278 0.30 -15.64 13.37
C SER A 278 -0.56 -15.75 14.64
N ASP A 279 -0.62 -14.68 15.41
CA ASP A 279 -1.41 -14.61 16.64
C ASP A 279 -2.88 -14.30 16.42
N PHE A 280 -3.27 -13.97 15.17
CA PHE A 280 -4.66 -13.74 14.81
C PHE A 280 -5.37 -15.07 14.63
N ALA A 281 -6.60 -15.17 15.18
CA ALA A 281 -7.43 -16.34 14.94
C ALA A 281 -7.79 -16.46 13.46
N GLN A 282 -7.66 -17.66 12.90
CA GLN A 282 -8.07 -17.93 11.54
C GLN A 282 -9.55 -18.34 11.53
N VAL A 283 -10.35 -17.69 10.70
CA VAL A 283 -11.76 -17.95 10.54
C VAL A 283 -12.02 -18.41 9.11
N LEU A 284 -12.61 -19.59 8.97
CA LEU A 284 -13.09 -20.09 7.68
C LEU A 284 -14.29 -19.25 7.22
N TYR A 285 -14.33 -18.94 5.93
CA TYR A 285 -15.32 -18.02 5.34
C TYR A 285 -15.80 -18.50 3.97
N THR A 286 -15.76 -19.81 3.72
CA THR A 286 -16.11 -20.39 2.43
C THR A 286 -17.60 -20.58 2.27
N THR A 287 -18.22 -21.27 3.21
CA THR A 287 -19.66 -21.61 3.19
C THR A 287 -20.53 -20.53 3.90
N PRO A 288 -21.84 -20.52 3.66
CA PRO A 288 -22.77 -19.66 4.42
C PRO A 288 -22.73 -19.92 5.93
N GLU A 289 -22.60 -21.18 6.35
CA GLU A 289 -22.53 -21.60 7.74
C GLU A 289 -21.26 -21.08 8.42
N GLU A 290 -20.12 -21.21 7.75
CA GLU A 290 -18.84 -20.67 8.24
C GLU A 290 -18.89 -19.15 8.36
N ARG A 291 -19.57 -18.46 7.43
CA ARG A 291 -19.77 -17.00 7.50
C ARG A 291 -20.66 -16.61 8.68
N ALA A 292 -21.70 -17.36 8.94
CA ALA A 292 -22.57 -17.13 10.09
C ALA A 292 -21.81 -17.35 11.41
N ALA A 293 -21.02 -18.44 11.51
CA ALA A 293 -20.15 -18.68 12.66
C ALA A 293 -19.09 -17.59 12.85
N ALA A 294 -18.51 -17.09 11.76
CA ALA A 294 -17.56 -15.99 11.81
C ALA A 294 -18.19 -14.68 12.34
N LEU A 295 -19.43 -14.40 11.97
CA LEU A 295 -20.18 -13.24 12.48
C LEU A 295 -20.49 -13.40 13.96
N GLN A 296 -20.89 -14.59 14.39
CA GLN A 296 -21.16 -14.88 15.80
C GLN A 296 -19.93 -14.63 16.69
N LEU A 297 -18.74 -15.04 16.23
CA LEU A 297 -17.48 -14.77 16.95
C LEU A 297 -17.20 -13.26 17.14
N LEU A 298 -17.71 -12.41 16.27
CA LEU A 298 -17.57 -10.95 16.37
C LEU A 298 -18.65 -10.32 17.26
N GLU A 299 -19.78 -11.01 17.50
CA GLU A 299 -20.91 -10.54 18.32
C GLU A 299 -20.77 -10.93 19.79
N ASP A 300 -20.18 -12.09 20.06
CA ASP A 300 -20.05 -12.67 21.43
C ASP A 300 -18.94 -12.01 22.26
N GLU A 301 -18.33 -10.95 21.75
CA GLU A 301 -17.20 -10.22 22.34
C GLU A 301 -17.49 -8.72 22.50
#